data_1966cd4238f7c9eb89421f3279d2a8b9
#
_entry.id   1966cd4238f7c9eb89421f3279d2a8b9
#
_cell.length_a   1.000
_cell.length_b   1.000
_cell.length_c   1.000
_cell.angle_alpha   90.00
_cell.angle_beta   90.00
_cell.angle_gamma   90.00
#
_symmetry.space_group_name_H-M   'P 1'
#
loop_
_entity.id
_entity.type
_entity.pdbx_description
1 polymer ?
#
loop_
_entity_poly.entity_id
_entity_poly.type
_entity_poly.pdbx_seq_one_letter_code
_entity_poly.pdbx_strand_id
1 'polypeptide(L)'
;MSLTKLKQLFKSKPDYNLKSEDKCKHELWVVDKSNLKKSIQNYLNKIKKIYICDGHHRIQAMLKSRRKIAPMIIAFPHKQVNILDYNRVLKTNLNFKKIKKIISKNFTIKISKNNNLKKGEIEMYLNKKWFLLKLFKKSNDLDVTILKKLILNKILKNSNNIKFVSGIKGKKALEKLVDTNKYNLAFKLYPTNISQVISFAEKRKFMPQKSTWFHPKPLDGLISSKIIS
;
A
#
# COMPACT_ATOMS: atom_id res chain seq x y z
N MET A 1 4.29 -8.51 -28.48
CA MET A 1 5.56 -7.77 -28.28
C MET A 1 6.27 -8.41 -27.12
N SER A 2 7.46 -8.97 -27.32
CA SER A 2 8.24 -9.41 -26.17
C SER A 2 8.69 -8.17 -25.40
N LEU A 3 8.76 -8.24 -24.08
CA LEU A 3 9.42 -7.27 -23.21
C LEU A 3 10.82 -6.85 -23.75
N THR A 4 11.38 -7.64 -24.66
CA THR A 4 12.68 -7.43 -25.31
C THR A 4 12.73 -6.13 -26.14
N LYS A 5 11.64 -5.77 -26.88
CA LYS A 5 11.61 -4.52 -27.66
C LYS A 5 11.50 -3.26 -26.77
N LEU A 6 10.78 -3.33 -25.65
CA LEU A 6 10.78 -2.26 -24.65
C LEU A 6 12.14 -2.15 -23.93
N LYS A 7 12.81 -3.29 -23.68
CA LYS A 7 14.16 -3.28 -23.11
C LYS A 7 15.20 -2.62 -24.00
N GLN A 8 15.01 -2.60 -25.33
CA GLN A 8 15.90 -1.87 -26.26
C GLN A 8 15.76 -0.35 -26.10
N LEU A 9 14.55 0.16 -25.83
CA LEU A 9 14.35 1.59 -25.51
C LEU A 9 15.14 2.01 -24.28
N PHE A 10 15.13 1.19 -23.23
CA PHE A 10 15.83 1.49 -21.97
C PHE A 10 17.37 1.43 -22.09
N LYS A 11 17.91 1.01 -23.25
CA LYS A 11 19.35 1.09 -23.53
C LYS A 11 19.78 2.46 -24.05
N SER A 12 18.84 3.27 -24.54
CA SER A 12 19.10 4.65 -24.94
C SER A 12 19.06 5.57 -23.73
N LYS A 13 19.66 6.76 -23.87
CA LYS A 13 19.53 7.83 -22.87
C LYS A 13 18.05 8.20 -22.70
N PRO A 14 17.53 8.34 -21.46
CA PRO A 14 16.16 8.78 -21.24
C PRO A 14 16.00 10.25 -21.68
N ASP A 15 14.80 10.60 -22.16
CA ASP A 15 14.45 11.98 -22.50
C ASP A 15 14.38 12.85 -21.24
N TYR A 16 13.92 12.26 -20.12
CA TYR A 16 13.88 12.92 -18.82
C TYR A 16 14.46 11.99 -17.75
N ASN A 17 15.28 12.57 -16.86
CA ASN A 17 15.92 11.86 -15.75
C ASN A 17 15.86 12.74 -14.50
N LEU A 18 15.10 12.31 -13.52
CA LEU A 18 14.81 13.05 -12.32
C LEU A 18 15.01 12.18 -11.07
N LYS A 19 15.39 12.81 -9.97
CA LYS A 19 15.48 12.15 -8.68
C LYS A 19 14.51 12.85 -7.71
N SER A 20 13.59 12.08 -7.13
CA SER A 20 12.62 12.59 -6.16
C SER A 20 13.22 12.72 -4.76
N GLU A 21 12.53 13.43 -3.85
CA GLU A 21 12.95 13.63 -2.45
C GLU A 21 13.14 12.31 -1.69
N ASP A 22 12.37 11.29 -2.00
CA ASP A 22 12.50 9.94 -1.45
C ASP A 22 13.65 9.13 -2.07
N LYS A 23 14.52 9.80 -2.86
CA LYS A 23 15.70 9.27 -3.56
C LYS A 23 15.38 8.26 -4.67
N CYS A 24 14.11 8.13 -5.08
CA CYS A 24 13.74 7.34 -6.25
C CYS A 24 14.21 8.03 -7.54
N LYS A 25 14.74 7.25 -8.47
CA LYS A 25 15.12 7.70 -9.82
C LYS A 25 13.93 7.50 -10.75
N HIS A 26 13.57 8.55 -11.48
CA HIS A 26 12.51 8.54 -12.50
C HIS A 26 13.12 8.80 -13.85
N GLU A 27 13.04 7.85 -14.73
CA GLU A 27 13.52 7.93 -16.11
C GLU A 27 12.34 7.76 -17.05
N LEU A 28 12.22 8.65 -18.02
CA LEU A 28 11.14 8.66 -19.01
C LEU A 28 11.73 8.63 -20.41
N TRP A 29 11.12 7.82 -21.27
CA TRP A 29 11.37 7.75 -22.70
C TRP A 29 10.07 8.05 -23.44
N VAL A 30 10.13 9.05 -24.30
CA VAL A 30 9.00 9.43 -25.16
C VAL A 30 9.00 8.51 -26.39
N VAL A 31 7.85 7.93 -26.69
CA VAL A 31 7.71 7.02 -27.83
C VAL A 31 7.02 7.76 -28.97
N ASP A 32 7.81 8.27 -29.93
CA ASP A 32 7.29 9.00 -31.10
C ASP A 32 7.15 8.14 -32.33
N LYS A 33 7.99 7.12 -32.50
CA LYS A 33 8.02 6.25 -33.68
C LYS A 33 6.69 5.50 -33.84
N SER A 34 6.01 5.71 -34.99
CA SER A 34 4.69 5.16 -35.30
C SER A 34 4.62 3.63 -35.17
N ASN A 35 5.63 2.92 -35.65
CA ASN A 35 5.70 1.46 -35.55
C ASN A 35 5.80 0.94 -34.11
N LEU A 36 6.48 1.70 -33.25
CA LEU A 36 6.61 1.33 -31.85
C LEU A 36 5.31 1.63 -31.08
N LYS A 37 4.67 2.79 -31.35
CA LYS A 37 3.32 3.12 -30.85
C LYS A 37 2.33 2.01 -31.19
N LYS A 38 2.23 1.62 -32.47
CA LYS A 38 1.38 0.50 -32.93
C LYS A 38 1.68 -0.80 -32.18
N SER A 39 2.96 -1.12 -32.02
CA SER A 39 3.38 -2.33 -31.30
C SER A 39 2.93 -2.32 -29.83
N ILE A 40 3.05 -1.18 -29.14
CA ILE A 40 2.59 -1.00 -27.77
C ILE A 40 1.06 -1.11 -27.69
N GLN A 41 0.33 -0.44 -28.57
CA GLN A 41 -1.13 -0.53 -28.63
C GLN A 41 -1.61 -1.97 -28.85
N ASN A 42 -1.02 -2.69 -29.82
CA ASN A 42 -1.35 -4.09 -30.07
C ASN A 42 -1.06 -4.99 -28.87
N TYR A 43 -0.02 -4.68 -28.08
CA TYR A 43 0.25 -5.40 -26.85
C TYR A 43 -0.80 -5.09 -25.77
N LEU A 44 -1.12 -3.81 -25.57
CA LEU A 44 -2.11 -3.38 -24.59
C LEU A 44 -3.50 -3.94 -24.92
N ASN A 45 -3.88 -3.99 -26.20
CA ASN A 45 -5.16 -4.54 -26.64
C ASN A 45 -5.32 -6.06 -26.35
N LYS A 46 -4.21 -6.78 -26.13
CA LYS A 46 -4.23 -8.18 -25.72
C LYS A 46 -4.46 -8.38 -24.22
N ILE A 47 -4.35 -7.31 -23.44
CA ILE A 47 -4.55 -7.38 -21.98
C ILE A 47 -6.05 -7.46 -21.71
N LYS A 48 -6.50 -8.61 -21.22
CA LYS A 48 -7.92 -8.86 -20.96
C LYS A 48 -8.45 -8.08 -19.74
N LYS A 49 -7.60 -7.82 -18.75
CA LYS A 49 -8.00 -7.17 -17.49
C LYS A 49 -6.88 -6.27 -16.95
N ILE A 50 -7.27 -5.12 -16.45
CA ILE A 50 -6.43 -4.21 -15.69
C ILE A 50 -7.07 -3.95 -14.33
N TYR A 51 -6.23 -3.73 -13.31
CA TYR A 51 -6.69 -3.52 -11.93
C TYR A 51 -6.27 -2.13 -11.47
N ILE A 52 -7.20 -1.38 -10.88
CA ILE A 52 -6.93 -0.06 -10.33
C ILE A 52 -6.22 -0.24 -8.99
N CYS A 53 -4.96 0.19 -8.93
CA CYS A 53 -4.15 0.12 -7.72
C CYS A 53 -4.19 1.41 -6.90
N ASP A 54 -4.31 2.55 -7.56
CA ASP A 54 -4.43 3.88 -6.94
C ASP A 54 -5.32 4.78 -7.81
N GLY A 55 -5.81 5.90 -7.25
CA GLY A 55 -6.65 6.85 -7.98
C GLY A 55 -8.13 6.48 -8.10
N HIS A 56 -8.67 5.59 -7.26
CA HIS A 56 -10.07 5.16 -7.28
C HIS A 56 -11.06 6.34 -7.29
N HIS A 57 -10.81 7.38 -6.47
CA HIS A 57 -11.69 8.57 -6.43
C HIS A 57 -11.63 9.39 -7.72
N ARG A 58 -10.46 9.48 -8.35
CA ARG A 58 -10.31 10.16 -9.65
C ARG A 58 -11.11 9.45 -10.73
N ILE A 59 -11.01 8.13 -10.80
CA ILE A 59 -11.80 7.32 -11.75
C ILE A 59 -13.30 7.44 -11.48
N GLN A 60 -13.72 7.39 -10.20
CA GLN A 60 -15.14 7.59 -9.85
C GLN A 60 -15.66 8.97 -10.24
N ALA A 61 -14.87 10.02 -10.03
CA ALA A 61 -15.23 11.38 -10.44
C ALA A 61 -15.39 11.48 -11.97
N MET A 62 -14.48 10.86 -12.72
CA MET A 62 -14.57 10.82 -14.20
C MET A 62 -15.79 10.07 -14.68
N LEU A 63 -16.11 8.92 -14.08
CA LEU A 63 -17.32 8.14 -14.43
C LEU A 63 -18.61 8.90 -14.14
N LYS A 64 -18.62 9.80 -13.15
CA LYS A 64 -19.75 10.67 -12.82
C LYS A 64 -19.82 11.93 -13.69
N SER A 65 -18.71 12.27 -14.34
CA SER A 65 -18.68 13.44 -15.25
C SER A 65 -19.52 13.18 -16.50
N ARG A 66 -20.29 14.19 -16.93
CA ARG A 66 -21.00 14.16 -18.23
C ARG A 66 -20.05 14.28 -19.43
N ARG A 67 -18.78 14.63 -19.20
CA ARG A 67 -17.75 14.75 -20.24
C ARG A 67 -17.08 13.42 -20.50
N LYS A 68 -16.84 13.08 -21.78
CA LYS A 68 -16.03 11.94 -22.18
C LYS A 68 -14.55 12.27 -21.94
N ILE A 69 -14.06 12.04 -20.73
CA ILE A 69 -12.67 12.27 -20.36
C ILE A 69 -11.89 10.95 -20.42
N ALA A 70 -10.83 10.92 -21.24
CA ALA A 70 -9.91 9.80 -21.24
C ALA A 70 -8.90 9.95 -20.08
N PRO A 71 -8.79 8.99 -19.15
CA PRO A 71 -7.82 9.07 -18.08
C PRO A 71 -6.41 8.84 -18.58
N MET A 72 -5.45 9.64 -18.11
CA MET A 72 -4.06 9.28 -18.17
C MET A 72 -3.81 8.17 -17.16
N ILE A 73 -3.22 7.06 -17.60
CA ILE A 73 -2.91 5.91 -16.72
C ILE A 73 -1.43 5.59 -16.76
N ILE A 74 -0.92 5.07 -15.65
CA ILE A 74 0.39 4.44 -15.57
C ILE A 74 0.16 2.96 -15.30
N ALA A 75 0.54 2.10 -16.25
CA ALA A 75 0.34 0.67 -16.17
C ALA A 75 1.62 -0.05 -15.69
N PHE A 76 1.50 -0.89 -14.69
CA PHE A 76 2.60 -1.70 -14.17
C PHE A 76 2.32 -3.19 -14.38
N PRO A 77 3.31 -3.99 -14.80
CA PRO A 77 3.20 -5.44 -14.70
C PRO A 77 3.04 -5.86 -13.24
N HIS A 78 2.04 -6.69 -12.92
CA HIS A 78 1.75 -7.08 -11.53
C HIS A 78 2.95 -7.71 -10.79
N LYS A 79 3.89 -8.35 -11.52
CA LYS A 79 5.12 -8.92 -10.96
C LYS A 79 6.17 -7.87 -10.54
N GLN A 80 6.03 -6.62 -10.98
CA GLN A 80 6.95 -5.52 -10.67
C GLN A 80 6.39 -4.57 -9.59
N VAL A 81 5.18 -4.84 -9.12
CA VAL A 81 4.53 -4.02 -8.11
C VAL A 81 4.97 -4.46 -6.72
N ASN A 82 5.59 -3.56 -5.98
CA ASN A 82 5.87 -3.75 -4.57
C ASN A 82 4.76 -3.11 -3.73
N ILE A 83 4.26 -3.86 -2.77
CA ILE A 83 3.28 -3.36 -1.81
C ILE A 83 3.92 -3.42 -0.43
N LEU A 84 4.05 -2.26 0.19
CA LEU A 84 4.54 -2.13 1.55
C LEU A 84 3.37 -2.15 2.54
N ASP A 85 3.71 -2.42 3.79
CA ASP A 85 2.78 -2.37 4.89
C ASP A 85 2.24 -0.95 5.14
N TYR A 86 1.04 -0.88 5.65
CA TYR A 86 0.45 0.35 6.17
C TYR A 86 0.28 0.17 7.68
N ASN A 87 1.11 0.85 8.43
CA ASN A 87 1.19 0.73 9.89
C ASN A 87 0.23 1.70 10.58
N ARG A 88 -0.03 1.49 11.85
CA ARG A 88 -0.93 2.33 12.66
C ARG A 88 -0.25 2.76 13.93
N VAL A 89 -0.40 4.04 14.26
CA VAL A 89 -0.16 4.53 15.61
C VAL A 89 -1.44 5.12 16.16
N LEU A 90 -1.68 4.94 17.43
CA LEU A 90 -2.93 5.39 18.06
C LEU A 90 -2.70 5.89 19.48
N LYS A 91 -3.61 6.72 19.94
CA LYS A 91 -3.69 7.18 21.32
C LYS A 91 -4.87 6.53 22.02
N THR A 92 -4.64 5.90 23.14
CA THR A 92 -5.67 5.24 23.95
C THR A 92 -5.42 5.51 25.42
N ASN A 93 -6.50 5.60 26.21
CA ASN A 93 -6.44 5.75 27.66
C ASN A 93 -6.38 4.39 28.37
N LEU A 94 -6.33 3.28 27.62
CA LEU A 94 -6.23 1.96 28.22
C LEU A 94 -4.80 1.70 28.68
N ASN A 95 -4.65 1.19 29.89
CA ASN A 95 -3.37 0.73 30.40
C ASN A 95 -2.94 -0.61 29.78
N PHE A 96 -1.66 -0.97 29.94
CA PHE A 96 -1.10 -2.20 29.40
C PHE A 96 -1.87 -3.46 29.78
N LYS A 97 -2.32 -3.58 31.03
CA LYS A 97 -3.07 -4.74 31.53
C LYS A 97 -4.39 -4.94 30.76
N LYS A 98 -5.13 -3.86 30.51
CA LYS A 98 -6.38 -3.89 29.74
C LYS A 98 -6.11 -4.21 28.26
N ILE A 99 -5.11 -3.61 27.65
CA ILE A 99 -4.70 -3.89 26.27
C ILE A 99 -4.30 -5.37 26.12
N LYS A 100 -3.46 -5.88 27.01
CA LYS A 100 -3.04 -7.28 27.04
C LYS A 100 -4.26 -8.22 27.15
N LYS A 101 -5.22 -7.94 28.04
CA LYS A 101 -6.45 -8.73 28.20
C LYS A 101 -7.30 -8.78 26.93
N ILE A 102 -7.37 -7.66 26.17
CA ILE A 102 -8.10 -7.63 24.90
C ILE A 102 -7.39 -8.49 23.84
N ILE A 103 -6.07 -8.38 23.73
CA ILE A 103 -5.27 -9.05 22.70
C ILE A 103 -5.18 -10.55 22.99
N SER A 104 -4.96 -10.94 24.25
CA SER A 104 -4.80 -12.35 24.65
C SER A 104 -6.04 -13.21 24.43
N LYS A 105 -7.19 -12.62 24.09
CA LYS A 105 -8.38 -13.40 23.69
C LYS A 105 -8.22 -14.11 22.35
N ASN A 106 -7.38 -13.59 21.44
CA ASN A 106 -7.24 -14.08 20.08
C ASN A 106 -5.81 -14.31 19.64
N PHE A 107 -4.81 -13.82 20.41
CA PHE A 107 -3.41 -13.85 20.05
C PHE A 107 -2.52 -14.34 21.18
N THR A 108 -1.45 -15.06 20.84
CA THR A 108 -0.28 -15.17 21.72
C THR A 108 0.46 -13.85 21.71
N ILE A 109 1.08 -13.50 22.83
CA ILE A 109 1.87 -12.27 22.99
C ILE A 109 3.28 -12.69 23.45
N LYS A 110 4.31 -12.42 22.63
CA LYS A 110 5.71 -12.69 22.95
C LYS A 110 6.55 -11.44 22.67
N ILE A 111 7.69 -11.27 23.33
CA ILE A 111 8.64 -10.21 22.96
C ILE A 111 9.12 -10.48 21.53
N SER A 112 9.05 -9.47 20.67
CA SER A 112 9.52 -9.57 19.30
C SER A 112 11.04 -9.49 19.25
N LYS A 113 11.67 -10.54 18.75
CA LYS A 113 13.13 -10.61 18.52
C LYS A 113 13.50 -10.43 17.04
N ASN A 114 12.54 -10.55 16.12
CA ASN A 114 12.77 -10.58 14.68
C ASN A 114 12.04 -9.45 13.95
N ASN A 115 12.64 -9.02 12.81
CA ASN A 115 12.06 -8.01 11.92
C ASN A 115 11.17 -8.57 10.80
N ASN A 116 11.12 -9.90 10.65
CA ASN A 116 10.42 -10.55 9.54
C ASN A 116 9.06 -11.09 9.99
N LEU A 117 8.03 -10.26 9.85
CA LEU A 117 6.64 -10.67 10.04
C LEU A 117 6.21 -11.67 8.97
N LYS A 118 5.34 -12.60 9.36
CA LYS A 118 4.62 -13.50 8.47
C LYS A 118 3.14 -13.12 8.44
N LYS A 119 2.42 -13.59 7.43
CA LYS A 119 0.96 -13.44 7.37
C LYS A 119 0.31 -14.01 8.64
N GLY A 120 -0.59 -13.26 9.25
CA GLY A 120 -1.24 -13.61 10.54
C GLY A 120 -0.43 -13.21 11.76
N GLU A 121 0.69 -12.54 11.60
CA GLU A 121 1.50 -11.98 12.66
C GLU A 121 1.43 -10.45 12.62
N ILE A 122 1.31 -9.84 13.79
CA ILE A 122 1.26 -8.38 13.98
C ILE A 122 2.31 -8.01 15.01
N GLU A 123 3.10 -6.99 14.79
CA GLU A 123 3.95 -6.43 15.82
C GLU A 123 3.27 -5.24 16.48
N MET A 124 3.35 -5.20 17.79
CA MET A 124 2.84 -4.11 18.64
C MET A 124 3.99 -3.45 19.38
N TYR A 125 4.09 -2.13 19.30
CA TYR A 125 5.03 -1.34 20.09
C TYR A 125 4.31 -0.63 21.22
N LEU A 126 4.72 -0.90 22.45
CA LEU A 126 4.14 -0.33 23.67
C LEU A 126 5.20 -0.34 24.76
N ASN A 127 5.27 0.73 25.57
CA ASN A 127 6.23 0.86 26.68
C ASN A 127 7.68 0.55 26.26
N LYS A 128 8.12 1.13 25.16
CA LYS A 128 9.48 0.97 24.58
C LYS A 128 9.86 -0.47 24.25
N LYS A 129 8.88 -1.36 24.05
CA LYS A 129 9.09 -2.77 23.70
C LYS A 129 8.24 -3.18 22.52
N TRP A 130 8.81 -4.01 21.65
CA TRP A 130 8.10 -4.67 20.59
C TRP A 130 7.57 -6.03 21.04
N PHE A 131 6.31 -6.31 20.77
CA PHE A 131 5.64 -7.56 21.02
C PHE A 131 5.18 -8.18 19.71
N LEU A 132 5.42 -9.46 19.51
CA LEU A 132 4.87 -10.24 18.41
C LEU A 132 3.52 -10.82 18.86
N LEU A 133 2.50 -10.50 18.12
CA LEU A 133 1.14 -11.01 18.26
C LEU A 133 0.91 -12.05 17.17
N LYS A 134 0.65 -13.30 17.54
CA LYS A 134 0.35 -14.37 16.60
C LYS A 134 -1.07 -14.87 16.86
N LEU A 135 -1.90 -14.84 15.81
CA LEU A 135 -3.29 -15.27 15.88
C LEU A 135 -3.39 -16.76 16.21
N PHE A 136 -4.27 -17.15 17.14
CA PHE A 136 -4.47 -18.56 17.53
C PHE A 136 -4.99 -19.41 16.37
N LYS A 137 -5.99 -18.89 15.63
CA LYS A 137 -6.61 -19.60 14.51
C LYS A 137 -6.19 -18.96 13.19
N LYS A 138 -5.73 -19.75 12.23
CA LYS A 138 -5.45 -19.26 10.89
C LYS A 138 -6.70 -18.59 10.30
N SER A 139 -6.51 -17.46 9.64
CA SER A 139 -7.58 -16.70 8.99
C SER A 139 -7.19 -16.39 7.54
N ASN A 140 -8.19 -16.40 6.67
CA ASN A 140 -8.04 -15.95 5.29
C ASN A 140 -8.22 -14.44 5.14
N ASP A 141 -8.67 -13.75 6.21
CA ASP A 141 -8.80 -12.31 6.24
C ASP A 141 -7.42 -11.63 6.07
N LEU A 142 -7.44 -10.39 5.61
CA LEU A 142 -6.24 -9.54 5.60
C LEU A 142 -5.84 -9.19 7.04
N ASP A 143 -4.53 -9.10 7.31
CA ASP A 143 -4.04 -8.75 8.65
C ASP A 143 -4.56 -7.37 9.11
N VAL A 144 -4.79 -6.45 8.18
CA VAL A 144 -5.46 -5.18 8.46
C VAL A 144 -6.90 -5.35 8.96
N THR A 145 -7.63 -6.31 8.40
CA THR A 145 -9.01 -6.63 8.80
C THR A 145 -9.02 -7.29 10.18
N ILE A 146 -8.10 -8.22 10.41
CA ILE A 146 -7.89 -8.90 11.68
C ILE A 146 -7.57 -7.88 12.77
N LEU A 147 -6.59 -7.00 12.54
CA LEU A 147 -6.24 -5.94 13.49
C LEU A 147 -7.45 -5.05 13.81
N LYS A 148 -8.18 -4.60 12.79
CA LYS A 148 -9.36 -3.75 12.97
C LYS A 148 -10.43 -4.43 13.82
N LYS A 149 -10.85 -5.64 13.43
CA LYS A 149 -11.95 -6.38 14.08
C LYS A 149 -11.61 -6.82 15.51
N LEU A 150 -10.42 -7.38 15.71
CA LEU A 150 -10.07 -8.07 16.95
C LEU A 150 -9.38 -7.17 17.98
N ILE A 151 -8.77 -6.07 17.54
CA ILE A 151 -7.99 -5.18 18.42
C ILE A 151 -8.51 -3.75 18.38
N LEU A 152 -8.48 -3.07 17.22
CA LEU A 152 -8.72 -1.63 17.17
C LEU A 152 -10.14 -1.26 17.60
N ASN A 153 -11.16 -1.98 17.14
CA ASN A 153 -12.57 -1.72 17.52
C ASN A 153 -12.82 -1.90 19.02
N LYS A 154 -11.94 -2.62 19.74
CA LYS A 154 -12.04 -2.85 21.19
C LYS A 154 -11.22 -1.86 22.03
N ILE A 155 -10.18 -1.27 21.41
CA ILE A 155 -9.29 -0.31 22.07
C ILE A 155 -9.76 1.13 21.84
N LEU A 156 -10.27 1.43 20.64
CA LEU A 156 -10.67 2.77 20.25
C LEU A 156 -12.16 2.95 20.44
N LYS A 157 -12.56 3.98 21.18
CA LYS A 157 -13.94 4.46 21.22
C LYS A 157 -14.29 5.31 19.99
N ASN A 158 -13.31 6.06 19.46
CA ASN A 158 -13.46 6.94 18.29
C ASN A 158 -12.30 6.73 17.29
N SER A 159 -12.60 6.78 15.99
CA SER A 159 -11.62 6.59 14.91
C SER A 159 -10.59 7.72 14.78
N ASN A 160 -10.85 8.89 15.39
CA ASN A 160 -9.99 10.08 15.25
C ASN A 160 -8.63 9.96 15.97
N ASN A 161 -8.46 8.95 16.80
CA ASN A 161 -7.23 8.72 17.58
C ASN A 161 -6.23 7.79 16.88
N ILE A 162 -6.38 7.57 15.57
CA ILE A 162 -5.50 6.70 14.78
C ILE A 162 -4.83 7.48 13.65
N LYS A 163 -3.52 7.29 13.50
CA LYS A 163 -2.75 7.76 12.33
C LYS A 163 -2.17 6.58 11.57
N PHE A 164 -2.23 6.68 10.26
CA PHE A 164 -1.65 5.70 9.35
C PHE A 164 -0.23 6.10 8.98
N VAL A 165 0.69 5.15 9.01
CA VAL A 165 2.12 5.36 8.72
C VAL A 165 2.54 4.36 7.64
N SER A 166 3.08 4.86 6.53
CA SER A 166 3.57 3.99 5.44
C SER A 166 4.76 3.16 5.88
N GLY A 167 4.88 1.93 5.37
CA GLY A 167 5.96 1.01 5.68
C GLY A 167 7.35 1.50 5.30
N ILE A 168 7.43 2.42 4.32
CA ILE A 168 8.68 3.10 3.94
C ILE A 168 9.39 3.74 5.15
N LYS A 169 8.61 4.28 6.11
CA LYS A 169 9.16 4.96 7.28
C LYS A 169 9.80 4.01 8.30
N GLY A 170 9.54 2.71 8.19
CA GLY A 170 10.11 1.68 9.05
C GLY A 170 9.69 1.73 10.52
N LYS A 171 10.24 0.83 11.33
CA LYS A 171 9.97 0.72 12.77
C LYS A 171 10.37 1.96 13.57
N LYS A 172 11.55 2.54 13.27
CA LYS A 172 12.06 3.71 13.98
C LYS A 172 11.10 4.91 13.97
N ALA A 173 10.35 5.09 12.87
CA ALA A 173 9.37 6.16 12.80
C ALA A 173 8.14 5.88 13.69
N LEU A 174 7.76 4.63 13.86
CA LEU A 174 6.68 4.22 14.78
C LEU A 174 7.10 4.43 16.23
N GLU A 175 8.31 3.99 16.58
CA GLU A 175 8.93 4.19 17.89
C GLU A 175 8.96 5.68 18.25
N LYS A 176 9.52 6.52 17.36
CA LYS A 176 9.59 7.97 17.57
C LYS A 176 8.21 8.59 17.83
N LEU A 177 7.17 8.18 17.10
CA LEU A 177 5.81 8.70 17.30
C LEU A 177 5.20 8.30 18.64
N VAL A 178 5.56 7.15 19.17
CA VAL A 178 5.10 6.67 20.48
C VAL A 178 5.93 7.26 21.60
N ASP A 179 7.25 7.27 21.48
CA ASP A 179 8.17 7.70 22.52
C ASP A 179 8.12 9.23 22.77
N THR A 180 7.68 10.01 21.78
CA THR A 180 7.39 11.44 21.94
C THR A 180 6.02 11.73 22.55
N ASN A 181 5.33 10.72 23.08
CA ASN A 181 4.00 10.82 23.69
C ASN A 181 2.88 11.39 22.78
N LYS A 182 3.16 11.56 21.50
CA LYS A 182 2.14 11.96 20.52
C LYS A 182 1.09 10.86 20.34
N TYR A 183 1.56 9.61 20.38
CA TYR A 183 0.77 8.38 20.42
C TYR A 183 1.32 7.51 21.55
N ASN A 184 0.63 6.45 21.94
CA ASN A 184 1.11 5.55 22.99
C ASN A 184 1.08 4.07 22.60
N LEU A 185 0.68 3.79 21.37
CA LEU A 185 0.61 2.42 20.84
C LEU A 185 0.84 2.43 19.34
N ALA A 186 1.66 1.50 18.85
CA ALA A 186 1.84 1.29 17.42
C ALA A 186 1.65 -0.17 17.04
N PHE A 187 1.16 -0.39 15.79
CA PHE A 187 1.05 -1.71 15.17
C PHE A 187 1.73 -1.71 13.83
N LYS A 188 2.63 -2.68 13.63
CA LYS A 188 3.23 -3.00 12.33
C LYS A 188 2.59 -4.27 11.79
N LEU A 189 2.21 -4.24 10.52
CA LEU A 189 1.50 -5.31 9.85
C LEU A 189 2.38 -6.01 8.82
N TYR A 190 2.03 -7.25 8.51
CA TYR A 190 2.51 -7.90 7.30
C TYR A 190 1.88 -7.21 6.08
N PRO A 191 2.65 -6.90 5.02
CA PRO A 191 2.13 -6.22 3.84
C PRO A 191 1.14 -7.10 3.08
N THR A 192 0.10 -6.48 2.54
CA THR A 192 -0.80 -7.14 1.59
C THR A 192 -0.04 -7.47 0.31
N ASN A 193 -0.23 -8.65 -0.24
CA ASN A 193 0.39 -9.01 -1.52
C ASN A 193 -0.53 -8.74 -2.71
N ILE A 194 0.05 -8.69 -3.92
CA ILE A 194 -0.69 -8.38 -5.15
C ILE A 194 -1.79 -9.41 -5.46
N SER A 195 -1.58 -10.68 -5.14
CA SER A 195 -2.59 -11.73 -5.36
C SER A 195 -3.83 -11.51 -4.50
N GLN A 196 -3.66 -10.99 -3.27
CA GLN A 196 -4.79 -10.61 -2.42
C GLN A 196 -5.55 -9.42 -3.02
N VAL A 197 -4.84 -8.39 -3.55
CA VAL A 197 -5.48 -7.25 -4.23
C VAL A 197 -6.33 -7.74 -5.41
N ILE A 198 -5.75 -8.57 -6.27
CA ILE A 198 -6.43 -9.16 -7.42
C ILE A 198 -7.66 -9.96 -6.97
N SER A 199 -7.49 -10.83 -5.96
CA SER A 199 -8.61 -11.65 -5.43
C SER A 199 -9.77 -10.80 -4.90
N PHE A 200 -9.51 -9.67 -4.25
CA PHE A 200 -10.56 -8.75 -3.82
C PHE A 200 -11.27 -8.12 -5.01
N ALA A 201 -10.52 -7.65 -6.02
CA ALA A 201 -11.07 -7.06 -7.23
C ALA A 201 -11.95 -8.06 -8.03
N GLU A 202 -11.48 -9.31 -8.21
CA GLU A 202 -12.23 -10.37 -8.89
C GLU A 202 -13.55 -10.71 -8.18
N LYS A 203 -13.55 -10.64 -6.85
CA LYS A 203 -14.75 -10.85 -6.03
C LYS A 203 -15.63 -9.60 -5.94
N ARG A 204 -15.31 -8.52 -6.66
CA ARG A 204 -15.98 -7.21 -6.59
C ARG A 204 -16.11 -6.68 -5.15
N LYS A 205 -15.11 -6.96 -4.30
CA LYS A 205 -15.07 -6.52 -2.90
C LYS A 205 -14.07 -5.39 -2.73
N PHE A 206 -14.42 -4.43 -1.89
CA PHE A 206 -13.49 -3.36 -1.51
C PHE A 206 -12.55 -3.83 -0.40
N MET A 207 -11.28 -3.51 -0.55
CA MET A 207 -10.32 -3.67 0.54
C MET A 207 -10.56 -2.61 1.61
N PRO A 208 -10.28 -2.91 2.90
CA PRO A 208 -10.29 -1.88 3.94
C PRO A 208 -9.38 -0.71 3.56
N GLN A 209 -9.76 0.49 3.98
CA GLN A 209 -8.92 1.68 3.75
C GLN A 209 -7.52 1.49 4.32
N LYS A 210 -6.52 2.03 3.61
CA LYS A 210 -5.11 1.96 4.01
C LYS A 210 -4.62 0.52 4.24
N SER A 211 -4.99 -0.40 3.31
CA SER A 211 -4.53 -1.79 3.28
C SER A 211 -3.23 -1.97 2.50
N THR A 212 -2.97 -1.08 1.53
CA THR A 212 -1.85 -1.18 0.60
C THR A 212 -1.09 0.13 0.49
N TRP A 213 0.21 0.06 0.40
CA TRP A 213 1.08 1.15 -0.02
C TRP A 213 1.90 0.68 -1.20
N PHE A 214 1.48 1.06 -2.40
CA PHE A 214 2.24 0.76 -3.62
C PHE A 214 3.53 1.59 -3.65
N HIS A 215 4.65 0.93 -3.97
CA HIS A 215 5.97 1.57 -3.98
C HIS A 215 6.82 1.05 -5.14
N PRO A 216 7.61 1.94 -5.81
CA PRO A 216 7.55 3.40 -5.68
C PRO A 216 6.24 3.96 -6.24
N LYS A 217 5.81 5.09 -5.71
CA LYS A 217 4.70 5.83 -6.31
C LYS A 217 5.21 6.65 -7.50
N PRO A 218 4.41 6.78 -8.58
CA PRO A 218 4.70 7.75 -9.62
C PRO A 218 4.82 9.15 -9.01
N LEU A 219 5.78 9.93 -9.50
CA LEU A 219 5.97 11.29 -9.04
C LEU A 219 4.82 12.17 -9.54
N ASP A 220 4.14 12.85 -8.62
CA ASP A 220 3.06 13.78 -8.98
C ASP A 220 3.62 14.97 -9.77
N GLY A 221 2.90 15.38 -10.80
CA GLY A 221 3.28 16.51 -11.66
C GLY A 221 4.38 16.22 -12.69
N LEU A 222 4.98 15.02 -12.70
CA LEU A 222 5.98 14.64 -13.69
C LEU A 222 5.41 14.59 -15.11
N ILE A 223 4.20 14.08 -15.22
CA ILE A 223 3.44 14.07 -16.47
C ILE A 223 2.04 14.60 -16.18
N SER A 224 1.58 15.52 -17.03
CA SER A 224 0.22 16.02 -17.01
C SER A 224 -0.44 15.88 -18.37
N SER A 225 -1.73 15.65 -18.42
CA SER A 225 -2.49 15.67 -19.65
C SER A 225 -3.51 16.79 -19.63
N LYS A 226 -3.62 17.51 -20.77
CA LYS A 226 -4.68 18.50 -20.97
C LYS A 226 -6.01 17.75 -21.14
N ILE A 227 -7.01 18.17 -20.38
CA ILE A 227 -8.38 17.71 -20.60
C ILE A 227 -8.92 18.51 -21.80
N ILE A 228 -9.03 17.85 -22.92
CA ILE A 228 -9.68 18.41 -24.12
C ILE A 228 -11.18 18.18 -23.94
N SER A 229 -11.90 19.24 -23.80
CA SER A 229 -13.37 19.26 -23.76
C SER A 229 -13.97 19.13 -25.13
#